data_2c49910a7bc676d8bf6323c56770b50b
#
_entry.id   2c49910a7bc676d8bf6323c56770b50b
#
_cell.length_a   1.000
_cell.length_b   1.000
_cell.length_c   1.000
_cell.angle_alpha   90.00
_cell.angle_beta   90.00
_cell.angle_gamma   90.00
#
_symmetry.space_group_name_H-M   'P 1'
#
loop_
_entity.id
_entity.type
_entity.pdbx_description
1 polymer ?
#
loop_
_entity_poly.entity_id
_entity_poly.type
_entity_poly.pdbx_seq_one_letter_code
_entity_poly.pdbx_strand_id
1 'polypeptide(L)'
;MTGPIREIEARLARCGDLPDLGLGPWAQARGAEIFGRPFRVLHAACELYAARVAFDLAGDLGWHEKLRAGASLEDCLAGLHPQSRIPADWMLRFLADEGLLRRDGDRFRLEAEPALELAGLRAAVEDATPGQGVNLDLLDSIRRQILPFFLEGRLGEQLLFDLTTLPLWLSYFSNRNPEYFPNNLFALLALREGLPEGARVLELGAGAGSFAELLAEEAAEEGWLGRIADYRFTDVTPTFLRKAQRELRARAPGLPLSFQALDLNRPFEEQGLAAGSLDAVVGVNVVHVAQDLGDALARLRALLAPGGRLILGECLKPDLSKPIYLEFFFKFVKSFNDVKLDPDFRPASGFLTPEAWDKALRHAGFRTVRRFPDTRALMAAYPTFYVGALSAEA
;
A
#
# COMPACT_ATOMS: atom_id res chain seq x y z
N MET A 1 14.16 30.03 -5.90
CA MET A 1 13.34 28.89 -5.41
C MET A 1 13.87 28.49 -4.05
N THR A 2 13.01 28.36 -3.04
CA THR A 2 13.35 27.89 -1.70
C THR A 2 13.83 26.44 -1.76
N GLY A 3 14.62 25.98 -0.78
CA GLY A 3 15.19 24.63 -0.75
C GLY A 3 14.21 23.50 -1.02
N PRO A 4 13.01 23.44 -0.35
CA PRO A 4 12.02 22.38 -0.59
C PRO A 4 11.53 22.28 -2.03
N ILE A 5 11.22 23.41 -2.68
CA ILE A 5 10.76 23.43 -4.07
C ILE A 5 11.84 22.92 -5.02
N ARG A 6 13.10 23.26 -4.78
CA ARG A 6 14.22 22.77 -5.61
C ARG A 6 14.36 21.26 -5.55
N GLU A 7 14.23 20.64 -4.38
CA GLU A 7 14.33 19.19 -4.23
C GLU A 7 13.13 18.46 -4.85
N ILE A 8 11.92 19.00 -4.69
CA ILE A 8 10.72 18.49 -5.38
C ILE A 8 10.96 18.54 -6.90
N GLU A 9 11.38 19.67 -7.46
CA GLU A 9 11.65 19.82 -8.90
C GLU A 9 12.74 18.84 -9.40
N ALA A 10 13.76 18.57 -8.59
CA ALA A 10 14.79 17.59 -8.93
C ALA A 10 14.23 16.16 -9.01
N ARG A 11 13.24 15.82 -8.17
CA ARG A 11 12.53 14.53 -8.25
C ARG A 11 11.59 14.48 -9.45
N LEU A 12 10.83 15.54 -9.69
CA LEU A 12 9.94 15.66 -10.85
C LEU A 12 10.69 15.51 -12.19
N ALA A 13 11.92 16.02 -12.26
CA ALA A 13 12.76 15.88 -13.45
C ALA A 13 13.19 14.44 -13.77
N ARG A 14 13.03 13.50 -12.82
CA ARG A 14 13.26 12.05 -13.04
C ARG A 14 12.05 11.36 -13.66
N CYS A 15 10.86 11.99 -13.61
CA CYS A 15 9.64 11.42 -14.17
C CYS A 15 9.51 11.80 -15.65
N GLY A 16 9.15 10.82 -16.48
CA GLY A 16 8.78 11.05 -17.89
C GLY A 16 7.32 11.49 -18.05
N ASP A 17 6.87 11.50 -19.28
CA ASP A 17 5.44 11.64 -19.58
C ASP A 17 4.70 10.35 -19.22
N LEU A 18 3.41 10.49 -18.85
CA LEU A 18 2.57 9.33 -18.60
C LEU A 18 2.50 8.48 -19.88
N PRO A 19 2.94 7.21 -19.85
CA PRO A 19 2.82 6.35 -21.02
C PRO A 19 1.33 6.08 -21.32
N ASP A 20 1.05 5.68 -22.56
CA ASP A 20 -0.25 5.05 -22.83
C ASP A 20 -0.31 3.73 -22.05
N LEU A 21 -1.18 3.71 -21.05
CA LEU A 21 -1.32 2.56 -20.15
C LEU A 21 -2.21 1.45 -20.75
N GLY A 22 -2.65 1.60 -22.01
CA GLY A 22 -3.58 0.68 -22.65
C GLY A 22 -4.96 0.65 -22.00
N LEU A 23 -5.32 1.70 -21.27
CA LEU A 23 -6.59 1.84 -20.57
C LEU A 23 -7.64 2.43 -21.52
N GLY A 24 -8.91 2.10 -21.31
CA GLY A 24 -10.01 2.75 -22.02
C GLY A 24 -10.06 4.26 -21.74
N PRO A 25 -10.82 5.05 -22.55
CA PRO A 25 -10.81 6.51 -22.48
C PRO A 25 -11.10 7.06 -21.08
N TRP A 26 -12.04 6.47 -20.35
CA TRP A 26 -12.38 6.88 -18.99
C TRP A 26 -11.18 6.71 -18.02
N ALA A 27 -10.57 5.54 -18.03
CA ALA A 27 -9.45 5.25 -17.15
C ALA A 27 -8.18 6.01 -17.53
N GLN A 28 -7.96 6.25 -18.83
CA GLN A 28 -6.85 7.08 -19.29
C GLN A 28 -7.02 8.56 -18.86
N ALA A 29 -8.24 9.10 -18.91
CA ALA A 29 -8.53 10.44 -18.41
C ALA A 29 -8.28 10.55 -16.91
N ARG A 30 -8.78 9.59 -16.10
CA ARG A 30 -8.54 9.53 -14.66
C ARG A 30 -7.04 9.34 -14.35
N GLY A 31 -6.34 8.50 -15.10
CA GLY A 31 -4.90 8.33 -14.97
C GLY A 31 -4.13 9.63 -15.23
N ALA A 32 -4.51 10.41 -16.24
CA ALA A 32 -3.88 11.69 -16.54
C ALA A 32 -4.08 12.71 -15.40
N GLU A 33 -5.24 12.73 -14.75
CA GLU A 33 -5.49 13.56 -13.56
C GLU A 33 -4.60 13.12 -12.39
N ILE A 34 -4.56 11.81 -12.10
CA ILE A 34 -3.80 11.25 -10.98
C ILE A 34 -2.31 11.48 -11.16
N PHE A 35 -1.75 11.22 -12.37
CA PHE A 35 -0.32 11.36 -12.65
C PHE A 35 0.09 12.74 -13.14
N GLY A 36 -0.80 13.72 -13.05
CA GLY A 36 -0.51 15.11 -13.34
C GLY A 36 0.57 15.71 -12.43
N ARG A 37 1.01 16.93 -12.75
CA ARG A 37 2.00 17.63 -11.92
C ARG A 37 1.61 17.73 -10.44
N PRO A 38 0.34 18.04 -10.07
CA PRO A 38 -0.05 18.11 -8.64
C PRO A 38 0.24 16.82 -7.87
N PHE A 39 -0.16 15.68 -8.43
CA PHE A 39 0.15 14.37 -7.83
C PHE A 39 1.65 14.13 -7.68
N ARG A 40 2.45 14.44 -8.72
CA ARG A 40 3.91 14.25 -8.67
C ARG A 40 4.57 15.11 -7.60
N VAL A 41 4.07 16.34 -7.37
CA VAL A 41 4.52 17.21 -6.28
C VAL A 41 4.19 16.57 -4.92
N LEU A 42 2.95 16.10 -4.74
CA LEU A 42 2.54 15.41 -3.51
C LEU A 42 3.44 14.21 -3.23
N HIS A 43 3.62 13.33 -4.22
CA HIS A 43 4.42 12.11 -4.08
C HIS A 43 5.88 12.41 -3.71
N ALA A 44 6.53 13.32 -4.45
CA ALA A 44 7.89 13.74 -4.16
C ALA A 44 8.02 14.38 -2.76
N ALA A 45 7.03 15.17 -2.35
CA ALA A 45 7.00 15.75 -1.02
C ALA A 45 6.83 14.69 0.06
N CYS A 46 6.00 13.65 -0.16
CA CYS A 46 5.83 12.55 0.80
C CYS A 46 7.13 11.76 1.02
N GLU A 47 7.88 11.46 -0.05
CA GLU A 47 9.19 10.80 0.08
C GLU A 47 10.18 11.65 0.89
N LEU A 48 10.32 12.93 0.57
CA LEU A 48 11.20 13.86 1.28
C LEU A 48 10.77 14.04 2.75
N TYR A 49 9.45 14.11 2.98
CA TYR A 49 8.89 14.23 4.32
C TYR A 49 9.18 13.00 5.17
N ALA A 50 8.99 11.80 4.60
CA ALA A 50 9.30 10.53 5.25
C ALA A 50 10.80 10.41 5.58
N ALA A 51 11.68 10.85 4.67
CA ALA A 51 13.12 10.88 4.91
C ALA A 51 13.48 11.82 6.09
N ARG A 52 12.86 13.00 6.15
CA ARG A 52 13.05 13.93 7.26
C ARG A 52 12.52 13.35 8.57
N VAL A 53 11.33 12.78 8.59
CA VAL A 53 10.75 12.14 9.78
C VAL A 53 11.60 10.97 10.27
N ALA A 54 12.08 10.11 9.37
CA ALA A 54 12.97 9.00 9.73
C ALA A 54 14.32 9.49 10.27
N PHE A 55 14.87 10.56 9.71
CA PHE A 55 16.10 11.19 10.19
C PHE A 55 15.93 11.78 11.60
N ASP A 56 14.85 12.55 11.83
CA ASP A 56 14.57 13.12 13.13
C ASP A 56 14.33 12.03 14.19
N LEU A 57 13.62 10.96 13.83
CA LEU A 57 13.41 9.81 14.71
C LEU A 57 14.74 9.10 15.06
N ALA A 58 15.66 8.97 14.09
CA ALA A 58 17.00 8.46 14.34
C ALA A 58 17.77 9.34 15.35
N GLY A 59 17.58 10.66 15.30
CA GLY A 59 18.11 11.60 16.28
C GLY A 59 17.56 11.37 17.69
N ASP A 60 16.23 11.22 17.83
CA ASP A 60 15.57 10.95 19.11
C ASP A 60 16.00 9.62 19.73
N LEU A 61 16.35 8.64 18.89
CA LEU A 61 16.91 7.35 19.31
C LEU A 61 18.41 7.41 19.63
N GLY A 62 19.03 8.61 19.55
CA GLY A 62 20.46 8.80 19.83
C GLY A 62 21.39 8.23 18.76
N TRP A 63 20.88 7.97 17.54
CA TRP A 63 21.69 7.34 16.49
C TRP A 63 22.65 8.30 15.80
N HIS A 64 22.40 9.61 15.79
CA HIS A 64 23.22 10.58 15.03
C HIS A 64 24.69 10.54 15.44
N GLU A 65 25.03 10.47 16.74
CA GLU A 65 26.42 10.36 17.19
C GLU A 65 27.07 9.05 16.74
N LYS A 66 26.34 7.93 16.88
CA LYS A 66 26.80 6.62 16.44
C LYS A 66 27.06 6.61 14.92
N LEU A 67 26.16 7.18 14.14
CA LEU A 67 26.25 7.28 12.69
C LEU A 67 27.39 8.20 12.23
N ARG A 68 27.70 9.30 12.95
CA ARG A 68 28.90 10.13 12.65
C ARG A 68 30.19 9.32 12.78
N ALA A 69 30.27 8.44 13.76
CA ALA A 69 31.40 7.52 13.94
C ALA A 69 31.39 6.33 12.96
N GLY A 70 30.28 6.07 12.33
CA GLY A 70 30.03 4.86 11.51
C GLY A 70 29.52 3.72 12.37
N ALA A 71 28.23 3.40 12.28
CA ALA A 71 27.54 2.40 13.09
C ALA A 71 26.94 1.29 12.26
N SER A 72 26.91 0.08 12.80
CA SER A 72 26.13 -1.04 12.26
C SER A 72 24.67 -0.94 12.75
N LEU A 73 23.78 -1.79 12.20
CA LEU A 73 22.44 -1.96 12.72
C LEU A 73 22.48 -2.37 14.22
N GLU A 74 23.37 -3.28 14.59
CA GLU A 74 23.50 -3.74 15.99
C GLU A 74 23.91 -2.58 16.94
N ASP A 75 24.81 -1.72 16.49
CA ASP A 75 25.19 -0.53 17.27
C ASP A 75 23.97 0.38 17.50
N CYS A 76 23.11 0.56 16.48
CA CYS A 76 21.89 1.35 16.59
C CYS A 76 20.82 0.71 17.49
N LEU A 77 20.72 -0.63 17.47
CA LEU A 77 19.76 -1.38 18.29
C LEU A 77 20.13 -1.46 19.77
N ALA A 78 21.38 -1.16 20.14
CA ALA A 78 21.82 -1.26 21.52
C ALA A 78 20.97 -0.41 22.46
N GLY A 79 20.31 -1.05 23.44
CA GLY A 79 19.41 -0.43 24.41
C GLY A 79 17.95 -0.27 23.94
N LEU A 80 17.61 -0.74 22.76
CA LEU A 80 16.23 -0.72 22.24
C LEU A 80 15.54 -2.08 22.43
N HIS A 81 14.21 -2.06 22.39
CA HIS A 81 13.41 -3.29 22.43
C HIS A 81 13.64 -4.15 21.17
N PRO A 82 13.68 -5.49 21.28
CA PRO A 82 14.00 -6.39 20.15
C PRO A 82 13.12 -6.23 18.90
N GLN A 83 11.85 -5.85 19.07
CA GLN A 83 10.94 -5.59 17.93
C GLN A 83 11.39 -4.44 17.02
N SER A 84 12.32 -3.60 17.49
CA SER A 84 12.85 -2.44 16.76
C SER A 84 13.68 -2.83 15.53
N ARG A 85 14.15 -4.08 15.43
CA ARG A 85 15.09 -4.54 14.39
C ARG A 85 14.60 -4.26 12.96
N ILE A 86 13.37 -4.62 12.64
CA ILE A 86 12.82 -4.47 11.28
C ILE A 86 12.66 -3.00 10.90
N PRO A 87 11.98 -2.14 11.69
CA PRO A 87 11.91 -0.73 11.36
C PRO A 87 13.27 -0.01 11.40
N ALA A 88 14.19 -0.41 12.29
CA ALA A 88 15.53 0.16 12.33
C ALA A 88 16.35 -0.15 11.05
N ASP A 89 16.36 -1.41 10.60
CA ASP A 89 16.99 -1.78 9.33
C ASP A 89 16.39 -1.02 8.15
N TRP A 90 15.05 -0.94 8.13
CA TRP A 90 14.35 -0.18 7.10
C TRP A 90 14.75 1.31 7.11
N MET A 91 14.77 1.96 8.29
CA MET A 91 15.15 3.38 8.42
C MET A 91 16.58 3.64 7.95
N LEU A 92 17.54 2.81 8.36
CA LEU A 92 18.95 2.99 7.97
C LEU A 92 19.13 2.84 6.46
N ARG A 93 18.47 1.86 5.85
CA ARG A 93 18.53 1.65 4.39
C ARG A 93 17.79 2.73 3.63
N PHE A 94 16.62 3.17 4.10
CA PHE A 94 15.87 4.26 3.49
C PHE A 94 16.67 5.57 3.50
N LEU A 95 17.26 5.92 4.64
CA LEU A 95 18.11 7.10 4.75
C LEU A 95 19.38 7.01 3.88
N ALA A 96 19.90 5.80 3.66
CA ALA A 96 21.02 5.60 2.76
C ALA A 96 20.61 5.76 1.28
N ASP A 97 19.45 5.24 0.87
CA ASP A 97 18.90 5.42 -0.48
C ASP A 97 18.55 6.88 -0.77
N GLU A 98 18.16 7.64 0.27
CA GLU A 98 17.93 9.08 0.20
C GLU A 98 19.24 9.93 0.23
N GLY A 99 20.40 9.28 0.32
CA GLY A 99 21.71 9.95 0.31
C GLY A 99 22.06 10.67 1.62
N LEU A 100 21.29 10.46 2.69
CA LEU A 100 21.56 11.04 4.01
C LEU A 100 22.59 10.21 4.79
N LEU A 101 22.66 8.91 4.50
CA LEU A 101 23.69 8.02 5.02
C LEU A 101 24.49 7.41 3.88
N ARG A 102 25.79 7.18 4.10
CA ARG A 102 26.61 6.30 3.26
C ARG A 102 26.65 4.92 3.89
N ARG A 103 26.37 3.90 3.08
CA ARG A 103 26.52 2.52 3.47
C ARG A 103 27.88 1.98 3.01
N ASP A 104 28.63 1.37 3.93
CA ASP A 104 29.90 0.71 3.67
C ASP A 104 29.86 -0.69 4.33
N GLY A 105 29.54 -1.69 3.53
CA GLY A 105 29.28 -3.04 4.02
C GLY A 105 28.03 -3.10 4.92
N ASP A 106 28.25 -3.45 6.19
CA ASP A 106 27.24 -3.52 7.24
C ASP A 106 27.15 -2.23 8.08
N ARG A 107 27.97 -1.22 7.80
CA ARG A 107 28.01 0.05 8.54
C ARG A 107 27.38 1.18 7.76
N PHE A 108 26.78 2.11 8.52
CA PHE A 108 26.17 3.33 8.01
C PHE A 108 26.89 4.54 8.62
N ARG A 109 27.16 5.54 7.80
CA ARG A 109 27.78 6.79 8.23
C ARG A 109 26.95 7.98 7.77
N LEU A 110 26.76 8.96 8.65
CA LEU A 110 26.08 10.20 8.32
C LEU A 110 26.88 10.97 7.24
N GLU A 111 26.23 11.25 6.10
CA GLU A 111 26.81 12.02 4.98
C GLU A 111 26.25 13.44 4.93
N ALA A 112 24.94 13.59 5.13
CA ALA A 112 24.25 14.86 5.04
C ALA A 112 23.12 14.96 6.08
N GLU A 113 22.79 16.18 6.45
CA GLU A 113 21.57 16.47 7.19
C GLU A 113 20.51 16.97 6.20
N PRO A 114 19.24 16.56 6.35
CA PRO A 114 18.19 17.03 5.46
C PRO A 114 18.07 18.55 5.55
N ALA A 115 18.36 19.27 4.48
CA ALA A 115 18.25 20.73 4.41
C ALA A 115 16.79 21.22 4.34
N LEU A 116 15.81 20.30 4.43
CA LEU A 116 14.41 20.56 4.17
C LEU A 116 13.62 20.78 5.46
N GLU A 117 12.90 21.88 5.52
CA GLU A 117 11.93 22.14 6.57
C GLU A 117 10.58 21.52 6.21
N LEU A 118 10.00 20.75 7.14
CA LEU A 118 8.70 20.10 6.99
C LEU A 118 7.58 21.09 6.62
N ALA A 119 7.62 22.32 7.18
CA ALA A 119 6.66 23.39 6.87
C ALA A 119 6.70 23.78 5.38
N GLY A 120 7.88 23.83 4.77
CA GLY A 120 8.03 24.16 3.35
C GLY A 120 7.49 23.05 2.43
N LEU A 121 7.67 21.78 2.81
CA LEU A 121 7.08 20.64 2.09
C LEU A 121 5.56 20.64 2.19
N ARG A 122 5.00 20.92 3.38
CA ARG A 122 3.54 21.04 3.56
C ARG A 122 2.95 22.17 2.72
N ALA A 123 3.59 23.33 2.69
CA ALA A 123 3.14 24.45 1.86
C ALA A 123 3.13 24.06 0.38
N ALA A 124 4.15 23.36 -0.12
CA ALA A 124 4.20 22.91 -1.52
C ALA A 124 3.08 21.90 -1.84
N VAL A 125 2.73 21.01 -0.90
CA VAL A 125 1.60 20.08 -1.05
C VAL A 125 0.28 20.83 -1.04
N GLU A 126 0.06 21.75 -0.11
CA GLU A 126 -1.18 22.54 -0.04
C GLU A 126 -1.39 23.40 -1.30
N ASP A 127 -0.33 23.96 -1.86
CA ASP A 127 -0.39 24.72 -3.13
C ASP A 127 -0.73 23.82 -4.33
N ALA A 128 -0.20 22.61 -4.38
CA ALA A 128 -0.38 21.69 -5.50
C ALA A 128 -1.68 20.86 -5.40
N THR A 129 -2.03 20.41 -4.20
CA THR A 129 -3.14 19.50 -3.90
C THR A 129 -3.85 19.94 -2.61
N PRO A 130 -4.64 21.03 -2.63
CA PRO A 130 -5.28 21.57 -1.44
C PRO A 130 -6.10 20.54 -0.68
N GLY A 131 -5.86 20.41 0.64
CA GLY A 131 -6.57 19.47 1.52
C GLY A 131 -6.22 17.99 1.35
N GLN A 132 -5.18 17.63 0.56
CA GLN A 132 -4.80 16.23 0.30
C GLN A 132 -3.53 15.80 1.04
N GLY A 133 -3.17 16.48 2.13
CA GLY A 133 -1.95 16.23 2.91
C GLY A 133 -2.01 15.07 3.91
N VAL A 134 -2.98 14.16 3.83
CA VAL A 134 -3.19 13.09 4.82
C VAL A 134 -1.95 12.20 5.05
N ASN A 135 -1.15 11.95 4.01
CA ASN A 135 0.08 11.17 4.13
C ASN A 135 1.09 11.88 5.02
N LEU A 136 1.20 13.21 4.93
CA LEU A 136 2.07 14.01 5.79
C LEU A 136 1.55 14.01 7.23
N ASP A 137 0.23 14.05 7.43
CA ASP A 137 -0.39 13.99 8.76
C ASP A 137 -0.14 12.66 9.45
N LEU A 138 -0.16 11.55 8.69
CA LEU A 138 0.21 10.22 9.19
C LEU A 138 1.69 10.15 9.56
N LEU A 139 2.60 10.70 8.75
CA LEU A 139 4.02 10.77 9.05
C LEU A 139 4.28 11.55 10.35
N ASP A 140 3.60 12.68 10.54
CA ASP A 140 3.66 13.44 11.80
C ASP A 140 3.08 12.66 12.98
N SER A 141 2.03 11.91 12.78
CA SER A 141 1.44 11.05 13.82
C SER A 141 2.45 9.98 14.26
N ILE A 142 3.09 9.30 13.31
CA ILE A 142 4.15 8.33 13.58
C ILE A 142 5.26 9.00 14.38
N ARG A 143 5.78 10.15 13.91
CA ARG A 143 6.86 10.88 14.54
C ARG A 143 6.58 11.21 16.01
N ARG A 144 5.33 11.59 16.32
CA ARG A 144 4.92 11.96 17.69
C ARG A 144 4.73 10.78 18.62
N GLN A 145 4.34 9.60 18.11
CA GLN A 145 3.80 8.51 18.93
C GLN A 145 4.67 7.26 18.97
N ILE A 146 5.65 7.11 18.06
CA ILE A 146 6.29 5.81 17.85
C ILE A 146 7.47 5.51 18.81
N LEU A 147 8.02 6.48 19.52
CA LEU A 147 9.15 6.25 20.42
C LEU A 147 8.93 5.12 21.44
N PRO A 148 7.73 4.99 22.09
CA PRO A 148 7.47 3.88 23.02
C PRO A 148 7.54 2.49 22.37
N PHE A 149 7.36 2.38 21.04
CA PHE A 149 7.60 1.15 20.30
C PHE A 149 9.06 0.71 20.40
N PHE A 150 9.99 1.63 20.21
CA PHE A 150 11.43 1.36 20.25
C PHE A 150 11.97 1.16 21.68
N LEU A 151 11.49 1.95 22.62
CA LEU A 151 12.05 2.03 23.97
C LEU A 151 11.35 1.09 24.95
N GLU A 152 10.03 0.94 24.87
CA GLU A 152 9.20 0.26 25.86
C GLU A 152 8.60 -1.06 25.33
N GLY A 153 8.71 -1.34 24.04
CA GLY A 153 8.12 -2.52 23.41
C GLY A 153 6.60 -2.46 23.25
N ARG A 154 6.02 -1.25 23.24
CA ARG A 154 4.58 -1.08 22.99
C ARG A 154 4.26 -1.46 21.55
N LEU A 155 3.09 -2.09 21.35
CA LEU A 155 2.68 -2.56 20.02
C LEU A 155 2.38 -1.38 19.10
N GLY A 156 2.88 -1.45 17.86
CA GLY A 156 2.65 -0.41 16.86
C GLY A 156 1.17 -0.20 16.54
N GLU A 157 0.38 -1.28 16.52
CA GLU A 157 -1.07 -1.22 16.34
C GLU A 157 -1.77 -0.36 17.41
N GLN A 158 -1.32 -0.44 18.66
CA GLN A 158 -1.88 0.37 19.76
C GLN A 158 -1.51 1.84 19.66
N LEU A 159 -0.36 2.14 19.07
CA LEU A 159 0.14 3.50 18.91
C LEU A 159 -0.43 4.19 17.66
N LEU A 160 -0.62 3.41 16.58
CA LEU A 160 -0.96 3.98 15.26
C LEU A 160 -2.46 3.89 14.91
N PHE A 161 -3.21 2.95 15.52
CA PHE A 161 -4.63 2.73 15.21
C PHE A 161 -5.56 3.00 16.41
N ASP A 162 -5.23 4.00 17.21
CA ASP A 162 -6.07 4.43 18.30
C ASP A 162 -7.27 5.29 17.81
N LEU A 163 -8.15 5.67 18.72
CA LEU A 163 -9.33 6.48 18.38
C LEU A 163 -8.99 7.88 17.85
N THR A 164 -7.81 8.41 18.15
CA THR A 164 -7.38 9.75 17.72
C THR A 164 -6.81 9.74 16.31
N THR A 165 -6.20 8.64 15.90
CA THR A 165 -5.59 8.46 14.58
C THR A 165 -6.50 7.76 13.58
N LEU A 166 -7.54 7.06 14.05
CA LEU A 166 -8.49 6.36 13.17
C LEU A 166 -9.07 7.26 12.05
N PRO A 167 -9.46 8.52 12.27
CA PRO A 167 -9.91 9.39 11.18
C PRO A 167 -8.86 9.62 10.09
N LEU A 168 -7.57 9.72 10.45
CA LEU A 168 -6.48 9.85 9.48
C LEU A 168 -6.37 8.59 8.63
N TRP A 169 -6.42 7.41 9.24
CA TRP A 169 -6.38 6.14 8.51
C TRP A 169 -7.58 5.94 7.59
N LEU A 170 -8.78 6.33 8.02
CA LEU A 170 -9.96 6.31 7.15
C LEU A 170 -9.83 7.26 5.97
N SER A 171 -9.20 8.42 6.17
CA SER A 171 -8.88 9.35 5.09
C SER A 171 -7.79 8.83 4.17
N TYR A 172 -6.74 8.20 4.73
CA TYR A 172 -5.68 7.57 3.96
C TYR A 172 -6.20 6.48 3.02
N PHE A 173 -7.07 5.58 3.52
CA PHE A 173 -7.66 4.49 2.74
C PHE A 173 -8.89 4.92 1.91
N SER A 174 -9.03 6.19 1.55
CA SER A 174 -10.15 6.70 0.77
C SER A 174 -9.76 7.05 -0.66
N ASN A 175 -10.75 7.10 -1.55
CA ASN A 175 -10.57 7.56 -2.93
C ASN A 175 -10.22 9.06 -3.05
N ARG A 176 -10.26 9.80 -1.94
CA ARG A 176 -9.85 11.21 -1.88
C ARG A 176 -8.33 11.38 -1.69
N ASN A 177 -7.64 10.32 -1.25
CA ASN A 177 -6.20 10.31 -1.15
C ASN A 177 -5.59 9.92 -2.51
N PRO A 178 -4.90 10.83 -3.21
CA PRO A 178 -4.32 10.53 -4.53
C PRO A 178 -3.27 9.43 -4.49
N GLU A 179 -2.57 9.24 -3.37
CA GLU A 179 -1.58 8.18 -3.18
C GLU A 179 -2.21 6.78 -3.03
N TYR A 180 -3.46 6.71 -2.56
CA TYR A 180 -4.17 5.44 -2.37
C TYR A 180 -5.12 5.10 -3.51
N PHE A 181 -5.79 6.10 -4.08
CA PHE A 181 -6.81 5.94 -5.13
C PHE A 181 -6.37 5.05 -6.32
N PRO A 182 -5.11 5.14 -6.83
CA PRO A 182 -4.66 4.30 -7.94
C PRO A 182 -4.73 2.80 -7.65
N ASN A 183 -4.61 2.36 -6.39
CA ASN A 183 -4.77 0.96 -6.03
C ASN A 183 -6.19 0.47 -6.34
N ASN A 184 -7.20 1.26 -5.97
CA ASN A 184 -8.59 0.95 -6.25
C ASN A 184 -8.88 1.03 -7.75
N LEU A 185 -8.40 2.07 -8.44
CA LEU A 185 -8.62 2.25 -9.87
C LEU A 185 -8.09 1.07 -10.68
N PHE A 186 -6.84 0.66 -10.45
CA PHE A 186 -6.25 -0.44 -11.22
C PHE A 186 -6.89 -1.79 -10.89
N ALA A 187 -7.27 -2.02 -9.64
CA ALA A 187 -8.03 -3.22 -9.26
C ALA A 187 -9.41 -3.24 -9.93
N LEU A 188 -10.10 -2.11 -10.01
CA LEU A 188 -11.39 -1.97 -10.68
C LEU A 188 -11.29 -2.29 -12.17
N LEU A 189 -10.29 -1.75 -12.86
CA LEU A 189 -10.05 -2.03 -14.28
C LEU A 189 -9.77 -3.51 -14.52
N ALA A 190 -8.97 -4.14 -13.66
CA ALA A 190 -8.70 -5.56 -13.71
C ALA A 190 -9.95 -6.41 -13.43
N LEU A 191 -10.82 -5.98 -12.52
CA LEU A 191 -12.08 -6.68 -12.21
C LEU A 191 -13.06 -6.60 -13.38
N ARG A 192 -13.26 -5.38 -13.94
CA ARG A 192 -14.18 -5.12 -15.05
C ARG A 192 -13.90 -6.00 -16.26
N GLU A 193 -12.62 -6.24 -16.58
CA GLU A 193 -12.23 -7.04 -17.71
C GLU A 193 -12.65 -8.51 -17.53
N GLY A 194 -13.66 -8.95 -18.30
CA GLY A 194 -14.15 -10.34 -18.30
C GLY A 194 -14.98 -10.74 -17.07
N LEU A 195 -15.58 -9.79 -16.34
CA LEU A 195 -16.59 -10.09 -15.34
C LEU A 195 -17.85 -10.66 -16.03
N PRO A 196 -18.32 -11.89 -15.69
CA PRO A 196 -19.51 -12.47 -16.33
C PRO A 196 -20.80 -11.79 -15.86
N GLU A 197 -21.89 -12.04 -16.59
CA GLU A 197 -23.24 -11.72 -16.12
C GLU A 197 -23.60 -12.59 -14.91
N GLY A 198 -24.23 -11.98 -13.89
CA GLY A 198 -24.61 -12.69 -12.67
C GLY A 198 -23.43 -12.99 -11.74
N ALA A 199 -22.33 -12.23 -11.86
CA ALA A 199 -21.09 -12.46 -11.11
C ALA A 199 -21.28 -12.40 -9.59
N ARG A 200 -20.62 -13.33 -8.91
CA ARG A 200 -20.48 -13.39 -7.45
C ARG A 200 -19.08 -12.90 -7.09
N VAL A 201 -19.00 -11.74 -6.50
CA VAL A 201 -17.75 -11.05 -6.18
C VAL A 201 -17.53 -11.04 -4.67
N LEU A 202 -16.33 -11.36 -4.22
CA LEU A 202 -15.91 -11.23 -2.82
C LEU A 202 -14.78 -10.21 -2.72
N GLU A 203 -14.94 -9.20 -1.88
CA GLU A 203 -13.89 -8.25 -1.52
C GLU A 203 -13.25 -8.66 -0.19
N LEU A 204 -11.92 -8.86 -0.22
CA LEU A 204 -11.11 -9.20 0.94
C LEU A 204 -10.60 -7.94 1.63
N GLY A 205 -10.68 -7.90 2.98
CA GLY A 205 -10.10 -6.81 3.76
C GLY A 205 -10.57 -5.44 3.31
N ALA A 206 -11.87 -5.31 3.07
CA ALA A 206 -12.50 -4.16 2.41
C ALA A 206 -12.40 -2.84 3.20
N GLY A 207 -11.97 -2.87 4.47
CA GLY A 207 -11.61 -1.73 5.30
C GLY A 207 -12.66 -0.62 5.31
N ALA A 208 -12.28 0.56 4.80
CA ALA A 208 -13.14 1.74 4.73
C ALA A 208 -14.24 1.66 3.65
N GLY A 209 -14.18 0.68 2.74
CA GLY A 209 -15.14 0.49 1.66
C GLY A 209 -14.88 1.34 0.42
N SER A 210 -13.69 1.90 0.27
CA SER A 210 -13.35 2.79 -0.83
C SER A 210 -13.36 2.11 -2.20
N PHE A 211 -12.98 0.82 -2.26
CA PHE A 211 -13.07 0.07 -3.52
C PHE A 211 -14.52 -0.18 -3.92
N ALA A 212 -15.38 -0.63 -2.99
CA ALA A 212 -16.80 -0.84 -3.25
C ALA A 212 -17.52 0.45 -3.70
N GLU A 213 -17.14 1.63 -3.15
CA GLU A 213 -17.66 2.92 -3.61
C GLU A 213 -17.28 3.22 -5.05
N LEU A 214 -15.99 3.11 -5.37
CA LEU A 214 -15.48 3.37 -6.72
C LEU A 214 -16.10 2.42 -7.74
N LEU A 215 -16.24 1.14 -7.37
CA LEU A 215 -16.86 0.13 -8.21
C LEU A 215 -18.33 0.48 -8.51
N ALA A 216 -19.09 0.85 -7.49
CA ALA A 216 -20.49 1.20 -7.67
C ALA A 216 -20.67 2.44 -8.56
N GLU A 217 -19.82 3.48 -8.36
CA GLU A 217 -19.83 4.71 -9.15
C GLU A 217 -19.53 4.41 -10.62
N GLU A 218 -18.40 3.78 -10.91
CA GLU A 218 -17.96 3.51 -12.27
C GLU A 218 -18.89 2.50 -12.98
N ALA A 219 -19.30 1.43 -12.28
CA ALA A 219 -20.16 0.40 -12.88
C ALA A 219 -21.56 0.94 -13.20
N ALA A 220 -22.07 1.91 -12.44
CA ALA A 220 -23.30 2.60 -12.74
C ALA A 220 -23.16 3.56 -13.93
N GLU A 221 -22.06 4.35 -13.96
CA GLU A 221 -21.76 5.29 -15.05
C GLU A 221 -21.55 4.58 -16.38
N GLU A 222 -20.80 3.49 -16.38
CA GLU A 222 -20.48 2.70 -17.59
C GLU A 222 -21.51 1.58 -17.89
N GLY A 223 -22.58 1.48 -17.08
CA GLY A 223 -23.74 0.63 -17.35
C GLY A 223 -23.55 -0.88 -17.17
N TRP A 224 -22.56 -1.32 -16.37
CA TRP A 224 -22.31 -2.74 -16.12
C TRP A 224 -22.57 -3.22 -14.69
N LEU A 225 -23.09 -2.34 -13.81
CA LEU A 225 -23.39 -2.70 -12.42
C LEU A 225 -24.32 -3.90 -12.29
N GLY A 226 -25.27 -4.05 -13.22
CA GLY A 226 -26.21 -5.19 -13.28
C GLY A 226 -25.55 -6.55 -13.54
N ARG A 227 -24.26 -6.61 -13.91
CA ARG A 227 -23.52 -7.87 -14.03
C ARG A 227 -23.23 -8.53 -12.70
N ILE A 228 -23.24 -7.76 -11.59
CA ILE A 228 -22.93 -8.26 -10.25
C ILE A 228 -24.24 -8.71 -9.59
N ALA A 229 -24.36 -10.02 -9.30
CA ALA A 229 -25.51 -10.60 -8.61
C ALA A 229 -25.32 -10.65 -7.08
N ASP A 230 -24.10 -10.80 -6.59
CA ASP A 230 -23.73 -10.76 -5.17
C ASP A 230 -22.38 -10.08 -5.01
N TYR A 231 -22.31 -9.11 -4.10
CA TYR A 231 -21.07 -8.47 -3.70
C TYR A 231 -20.86 -8.65 -2.21
N ARG A 232 -19.93 -9.53 -1.88
CA ARG A 232 -19.61 -9.87 -0.49
C ARG A 232 -18.48 -9.02 0.04
N PHE A 233 -18.84 -8.02 0.84
CA PHE A 233 -17.91 -7.15 1.57
C PHE A 233 -17.37 -7.89 2.78
N THR A 234 -16.04 -8.11 2.87
CA THR A 234 -15.46 -8.83 4.00
C THR A 234 -14.29 -8.09 4.63
N ASP A 235 -14.19 -8.19 5.96
CA ASP A 235 -13.06 -7.69 6.74
C ASP A 235 -12.91 -8.50 8.03
N VAL A 236 -11.69 -8.60 8.55
CA VAL A 236 -11.42 -9.23 9.84
C VAL A 236 -11.81 -8.32 11.01
N THR A 237 -11.88 -7.02 10.79
CA THR A 237 -12.09 -5.99 11.80
C THR A 237 -13.59 -5.69 12.01
N PRO A 238 -14.20 -6.09 13.12
CA PRO A 238 -15.64 -5.87 13.33
C PRO A 238 -16.08 -4.41 13.28
N THR A 239 -15.18 -3.48 13.59
CA THR A 239 -15.50 -2.05 13.56
C THR A 239 -15.70 -1.55 12.13
N PHE A 240 -14.88 -2.00 11.17
CA PHE A 240 -15.06 -1.68 9.75
C PHE A 240 -16.34 -2.29 9.20
N LEU A 241 -16.63 -3.54 9.52
CA LEU A 241 -17.87 -4.20 9.09
C LEU A 241 -19.11 -3.46 9.60
N ARG A 242 -19.16 -3.10 10.89
CA ARG A 242 -20.30 -2.33 11.46
C ARG A 242 -20.46 -0.95 10.81
N LYS A 243 -19.34 -0.27 10.53
CA LYS A 243 -19.36 1.02 9.82
C LYS A 243 -19.88 0.85 8.39
N ALA A 244 -19.35 -0.13 7.65
CA ALA A 244 -19.78 -0.41 6.28
C ALA A 244 -21.28 -0.78 6.21
N GLN A 245 -21.77 -1.63 7.11
CA GLN A 245 -23.20 -1.99 7.17
C GLN A 245 -24.13 -0.77 7.32
N ARG A 246 -23.70 0.25 8.06
CA ARG A 246 -24.49 1.47 8.26
C ARG A 246 -24.43 2.43 7.08
N GLU A 247 -23.26 2.57 6.46
CA GLU A 247 -22.95 3.71 5.61
C GLU A 247 -22.78 3.33 4.12
N LEU A 248 -22.27 2.13 3.84
CA LEU A 248 -21.84 1.76 2.48
C LEU A 248 -23.02 1.65 1.50
N ARG A 249 -24.21 1.21 1.95
CA ARG A 249 -25.37 1.14 1.06
C ARG A 249 -25.77 2.49 0.45
N ALA A 250 -25.51 3.58 1.18
CA ALA A 250 -25.75 4.93 0.68
C ALA A 250 -24.60 5.43 -0.22
N ARG A 251 -23.38 4.94 0.04
CA ARG A 251 -22.16 5.33 -0.70
C ARG A 251 -21.94 4.50 -1.96
N ALA A 252 -22.48 3.29 -2.00
CA ALA A 252 -22.40 2.35 -3.14
C ALA A 252 -23.84 1.93 -3.56
N PRO A 253 -24.65 2.86 -4.08
CA PRO A 253 -26.05 2.59 -4.41
C PRO A 253 -26.15 1.57 -5.56
N GLY A 254 -27.09 0.63 -5.44
CA GLY A 254 -27.32 -0.41 -6.44
C GLY A 254 -26.39 -1.61 -6.38
N LEU A 255 -25.28 -1.57 -5.61
CA LEU A 255 -24.43 -2.73 -5.40
C LEU A 255 -25.16 -3.74 -4.48
N PRO A 256 -25.28 -5.03 -4.88
CA PRO A 256 -25.97 -6.07 -4.11
C PRO A 256 -25.11 -6.54 -2.91
N LEU A 257 -24.98 -5.69 -1.88
CA LEU A 257 -24.09 -5.84 -0.75
C LEU A 257 -24.55 -6.89 0.25
N SER A 258 -23.69 -7.86 0.53
CA SER A 258 -23.68 -8.72 1.71
C SER A 258 -22.41 -8.45 2.54
N PHE A 259 -22.43 -8.78 3.86
CA PHE A 259 -21.32 -8.45 4.77
C PHE A 259 -20.96 -9.67 5.60
N GLN A 260 -19.66 -9.99 5.69
CA GLN A 260 -19.18 -11.13 6.44
C GLN A 260 -17.82 -10.83 7.09
N ALA A 261 -17.63 -11.29 8.35
CA ALA A 261 -16.30 -11.34 8.94
C ALA A 261 -15.48 -12.44 8.26
N LEU A 262 -14.27 -12.11 7.84
CA LEU A 262 -13.39 -13.04 7.13
C LEU A 262 -11.93 -12.81 7.50
N ASP A 263 -11.27 -13.88 7.96
CA ASP A 263 -9.84 -13.88 8.26
C ASP A 263 -9.09 -14.64 7.15
N LEU A 264 -8.22 -13.93 6.43
CA LEU A 264 -7.40 -14.46 5.36
C LEU A 264 -6.46 -15.60 5.81
N ASN A 265 -6.11 -15.65 7.09
CA ASN A 265 -5.19 -16.63 7.66
C ASN A 265 -5.87 -17.91 8.14
N ARG A 266 -7.21 -18.01 8.03
CA ARG A 266 -7.99 -19.20 8.43
C ARG A 266 -8.58 -19.90 7.21
N PRO A 267 -8.87 -21.23 7.30
CA PRO A 267 -9.60 -21.95 6.24
C PRO A 267 -10.92 -21.27 5.92
N PHE A 268 -11.21 -21.07 4.63
CA PHE A 268 -12.39 -20.34 4.19
C PHE A 268 -13.67 -21.17 4.34
N GLU A 269 -13.58 -22.50 4.26
CA GLU A 269 -14.69 -23.43 4.47
C GLU A 269 -15.23 -23.33 5.89
N GLU A 270 -14.35 -23.18 6.89
CA GLU A 270 -14.73 -22.98 8.30
C GLU A 270 -15.44 -21.63 8.52
N GLN A 271 -15.29 -20.71 7.58
CA GLN A 271 -15.89 -19.39 7.58
C GLN A 271 -17.12 -19.31 6.65
N GLY A 272 -17.61 -20.46 6.17
CA GLY A 272 -18.84 -20.56 5.36
C GLY A 272 -18.68 -20.22 3.88
N LEU A 273 -17.47 -20.25 3.34
CA LEU A 273 -17.22 -20.06 1.90
C LEU A 273 -17.00 -21.44 1.24
N ALA A 274 -17.77 -21.73 0.22
CA ALA A 274 -17.65 -23.00 -0.53
C ALA A 274 -16.62 -22.89 -1.66
N ALA A 275 -15.90 -23.97 -1.92
CA ALA A 275 -15.01 -24.04 -3.09
C ALA A 275 -15.80 -23.86 -4.40
N GLY A 276 -15.20 -23.19 -5.38
CA GLY A 276 -15.80 -22.95 -6.70
C GLY A 276 -17.04 -22.05 -6.69
N SER A 277 -17.29 -21.30 -5.59
CA SER A 277 -18.50 -20.51 -5.42
C SER A 277 -18.44 -19.07 -5.90
N LEU A 278 -17.26 -18.57 -6.29
CA LEU A 278 -17.03 -17.19 -6.65
C LEU A 278 -16.52 -17.03 -8.09
N ASP A 279 -16.97 -16.00 -8.76
CA ASP A 279 -16.51 -15.65 -10.11
C ASP A 279 -15.33 -14.66 -10.06
N ALA A 280 -15.27 -13.86 -9.01
CA ALA A 280 -14.12 -13.01 -8.73
C ALA A 280 -13.87 -12.85 -7.23
N VAL A 281 -12.59 -12.77 -6.87
CA VAL A 281 -12.12 -12.32 -5.54
C VAL A 281 -11.25 -11.10 -5.78
N VAL A 282 -11.51 -10.00 -5.09
CA VAL A 282 -10.71 -8.78 -5.16
C VAL A 282 -10.15 -8.44 -3.78
N GLY A 283 -8.87 -8.08 -3.73
CA GLY A 283 -8.21 -7.59 -2.52
C GLY A 283 -7.35 -6.38 -2.85
N VAL A 284 -7.54 -5.28 -2.14
CA VAL A 284 -6.77 -4.06 -2.35
C VAL A 284 -5.91 -3.78 -1.12
N ASN A 285 -4.60 -3.86 -1.28
CA ASN A 285 -3.60 -3.70 -0.22
C ASN A 285 -3.86 -4.59 1.01
N VAL A 286 -4.18 -5.87 0.78
CA VAL A 286 -4.52 -6.80 1.86
C VAL A 286 -3.80 -8.15 1.79
N VAL A 287 -3.58 -8.70 0.59
CA VAL A 287 -3.06 -10.08 0.49
C VAL A 287 -1.58 -10.17 0.85
N HIS A 288 -0.84 -9.08 0.71
CA HIS A 288 0.56 -9.01 1.14
C HIS A 288 0.76 -9.21 2.66
N VAL A 289 -0.27 -9.04 3.51
CA VAL A 289 -0.18 -9.30 4.96
C VAL A 289 -0.59 -10.72 5.36
N ALA A 290 -0.90 -11.62 4.41
CA ALA A 290 -1.15 -13.02 4.70
C ALA A 290 0.06 -13.64 5.42
N GLN A 291 -0.16 -14.35 6.53
CA GLN A 291 0.92 -14.99 7.29
C GLN A 291 1.67 -16.02 6.44
N ASP A 292 0.97 -16.90 5.75
CA ASP A 292 1.51 -17.79 4.71
C ASP A 292 0.91 -17.40 3.36
N LEU A 293 1.68 -16.69 2.54
CA LEU A 293 1.20 -16.18 1.26
C LEU A 293 0.85 -17.30 0.28
N GLY A 294 1.68 -18.35 0.21
CA GLY A 294 1.45 -19.48 -0.68
C GLY A 294 0.15 -20.22 -0.36
N ASP A 295 -0.06 -20.52 0.92
CA ASP A 295 -1.27 -21.19 1.40
C ASP A 295 -2.52 -20.30 1.22
N ALA A 296 -2.43 -19.01 1.55
CA ALA A 296 -3.54 -18.07 1.36
C ALA A 296 -3.95 -17.98 -0.13
N LEU A 297 -2.99 -17.85 -1.05
CA LEU A 297 -3.26 -17.81 -2.49
C LEU A 297 -3.86 -19.13 -2.99
N ALA A 298 -3.38 -20.29 -2.53
CA ALA A 298 -3.94 -21.59 -2.90
C ALA A 298 -5.41 -21.73 -2.43
N ARG A 299 -5.72 -21.29 -1.21
CA ARG A 299 -7.09 -21.26 -0.68
C ARG A 299 -7.98 -20.28 -1.43
N LEU A 300 -7.47 -19.09 -1.78
CA LEU A 300 -8.22 -18.13 -2.61
C LEU A 300 -8.55 -18.70 -3.99
N ARG A 301 -7.58 -19.40 -4.59
CA ARG A 301 -7.82 -20.08 -5.86
C ARG A 301 -8.92 -21.14 -5.74
N ALA A 302 -8.97 -21.90 -4.66
CA ALA A 302 -9.99 -22.91 -4.44
C ALA A 302 -11.41 -22.35 -4.31
N LEU A 303 -11.58 -21.09 -3.90
CA LEU A 303 -12.89 -20.43 -3.87
C LEU A 303 -13.43 -20.07 -5.25
N LEU A 304 -12.55 -19.93 -6.24
CA LEU A 304 -12.92 -19.47 -7.57
C LEU A 304 -13.54 -20.59 -8.39
N ALA A 305 -14.63 -20.28 -9.10
CA ALA A 305 -15.21 -21.13 -10.14
C ALA A 305 -14.22 -21.32 -11.30
N PRO A 306 -14.39 -22.34 -12.15
CA PRO A 306 -13.59 -22.48 -13.36
C PRO A 306 -13.63 -21.20 -14.21
N GLY A 307 -12.46 -20.63 -14.53
CA GLY A 307 -12.32 -19.34 -15.21
C GLY A 307 -12.55 -18.12 -14.31
N GLY A 308 -12.82 -18.32 -13.02
CA GLY A 308 -12.88 -17.25 -12.03
C GLY A 308 -11.51 -16.61 -11.79
N ARG A 309 -11.48 -15.38 -11.28
CA ARG A 309 -10.26 -14.58 -11.18
C ARG A 309 -10.01 -14.00 -9.80
N LEU A 310 -8.74 -14.02 -9.41
CA LEU A 310 -8.23 -13.24 -8.29
C LEU A 310 -7.67 -11.92 -8.81
N ILE A 311 -8.13 -10.82 -8.24
CA ILE A 311 -7.65 -9.48 -8.53
C ILE A 311 -6.96 -8.92 -7.29
N LEU A 312 -5.72 -8.50 -7.43
CA LEU A 312 -4.91 -7.92 -6.37
C LEU A 312 -4.51 -6.49 -6.76
N GLY A 313 -5.07 -5.49 -6.09
CA GLY A 313 -4.59 -4.12 -6.14
C GLY A 313 -3.54 -3.93 -5.05
N GLU A 314 -2.27 -3.72 -5.40
CA GLU A 314 -1.18 -3.77 -4.41
C GLU A 314 -0.16 -2.65 -4.60
N CYS A 315 0.45 -2.25 -3.49
CA CYS A 315 1.71 -1.53 -3.57
C CYS A 315 2.78 -2.48 -4.11
N LEU A 316 3.45 -2.07 -5.18
CA LEU A 316 4.46 -2.88 -5.87
C LEU A 316 5.83 -2.24 -5.73
N LYS A 317 6.79 -2.97 -5.18
CA LYS A 317 8.18 -2.47 -5.10
C LYS A 317 8.90 -2.63 -6.44
N PRO A 318 9.74 -1.66 -6.85
CA PRO A 318 10.59 -1.85 -8.02
C PRO A 318 11.70 -2.87 -7.77
N ASP A 319 12.16 -2.99 -6.53
CA ASP A 319 13.23 -3.86 -6.08
C ASP A 319 12.98 -4.28 -4.62
N LEU A 320 13.05 -5.58 -4.32
CA LEU A 320 12.86 -6.10 -2.96
C LEU A 320 13.91 -5.56 -1.97
N SER A 321 15.10 -5.22 -2.44
CA SER A 321 16.19 -4.69 -1.59
C SER A 321 16.01 -3.23 -1.22
N LYS A 322 15.19 -2.46 -1.98
CA LYS A 322 15.00 -1.02 -1.77
C LYS A 322 13.79 -0.75 -0.87
N PRO A 323 13.94 -0.01 0.23
CA PRO A 323 12.80 0.48 0.99
C PRO A 323 12.05 1.56 0.20
N ILE A 324 10.74 1.60 0.34
CA ILE A 324 9.88 2.66 -0.20
C ILE A 324 9.16 3.38 0.94
N TYR A 325 8.90 4.69 0.81
CA TYR A 325 8.35 5.49 1.91
C TYR A 325 7.00 4.97 2.43
N LEU A 326 6.18 4.35 1.55
CA LEU A 326 4.89 3.75 1.94
C LEU A 326 5.04 2.64 2.99
N GLU A 327 6.15 1.91 3.00
CA GLU A 327 6.42 0.89 4.01
C GLU A 327 6.58 1.50 5.40
N PHE A 328 6.99 2.75 5.52
CA PHE A 328 7.21 3.41 6.80
C PHE A 328 5.96 3.43 7.67
N PHE A 329 4.76 3.59 7.05
CA PHE A 329 3.49 3.53 7.75
C PHE A 329 3.24 2.18 8.45
N PHE A 330 3.77 1.09 7.89
CA PHE A 330 3.41 -0.27 8.27
C PHE A 330 4.56 -1.06 8.94
N LYS A 331 5.81 -0.55 8.90
CA LYS A 331 6.97 -1.26 9.51
C LYS A 331 6.86 -1.45 11.03
N PHE A 332 5.96 -0.74 11.68
CA PHE A 332 5.66 -0.88 13.10
C PHE A 332 4.50 -1.83 13.40
N VAL A 333 3.80 -2.30 12.35
CA VAL A 333 2.60 -3.15 12.46
C VAL A 333 3.02 -4.61 12.40
N LYS A 334 2.60 -5.38 13.41
CA LYS A 334 3.01 -6.79 13.53
C LYS A 334 2.56 -7.63 12.33
N SER A 335 1.31 -7.49 11.90
CA SER A 335 0.76 -8.26 10.76
C SER A 335 1.49 -7.98 9.43
N PHE A 336 2.11 -6.82 9.28
CA PHE A 336 2.93 -6.48 8.10
C PHE A 336 4.30 -7.17 8.11
N ASN A 337 4.81 -7.54 9.29
CA ASN A 337 6.17 -8.04 9.47
C ASN A 337 6.23 -9.53 9.87
N ASP A 338 5.22 -10.01 10.62
CA ASP A 338 5.17 -11.39 11.13
C ASP A 338 4.55 -12.33 10.09
N VAL A 339 5.34 -12.65 9.06
CA VAL A 339 4.94 -13.41 7.90
C VAL A 339 5.93 -14.53 7.62
N LYS A 340 5.44 -15.64 7.10
CA LYS A 340 6.29 -16.73 6.63
C LYS A 340 7.06 -16.28 5.38
N LEU A 341 8.38 -16.35 5.46
CA LEU A 341 9.25 -16.04 4.34
C LEU A 341 9.37 -17.24 3.40
N ASP A 342 9.51 -16.95 2.11
CA ASP A 342 9.78 -17.91 1.05
C ASP A 342 10.89 -17.35 0.15
N PRO A 343 12.01 -18.09 -0.05
CA PRO A 343 13.15 -17.58 -0.83
C PRO A 343 12.81 -17.28 -2.29
N ASP A 344 11.79 -17.91 -2.88
CA ASP A 344 11.48 -17.78 -4.29
C ASP A 344 10.59 -16.57 -4.61
N PHE A 345 9.62 -16.25 -3.71
CA PHE A 345 8.65 -15.19 -3.97
C PHE A 345 8.40 -14.23 -2.80
N ARG A 346 8.86 -14.55 -1.58
CA ARG A 346 8.71 -13.69 -0.38
C ARG A 346 9.96 -13.72 0.50
N PRO A 347 11.12 -13.26 0.01
CA PRO A 347 12.38 -13.33 0.76
C PRO A 347 12.44 -12.34 1.94
N ALA A 348 11.53 -11.38 2.01
CA ALA A 348 11.41 -10.40 3.09
C ALA A 348 9.95 -10.06 3.37
N SER A 349 9.67 -9.50 4.56
CA SER A 349 8.36 -8.91 4.89
C SER A 349 8.16 -7.58 4.16
N GLY A 350 6.89 -7.20 3.96
CA GLY A 350 6.51 -5.96 3.30
C GLY A 350 5.92 -6.18 1.91
N PHE A 351 5.94 -5.14 1.10
CA PHE A 351 5.42 -5.18 -0.27
C PHE A 351 6.34 -5.99 -1.18
N LEU A 352 5.75 -6.59 -2.21
CA LEU A 352 6.45 -7.44 -3.16
C LEU A 352 6.65 -6.70 -4.50
N THR A 353 7.60 -7.20 -5.30
CA THR A 353 7.74 -6.78 -6.70
C THR A 353 6.68 -7.46 -7.57
N PRO A 354 6.37 -6.91 -8.77
CA PRO A 354 5.51 -7.59 -9.74
C PRO A 354 5.97 -9.01 -10.06
N GLU A 355 7.27 -9.25 -10.14
CA GLU A 355 7.86 -10.57 -10.42
C GLU A 355 7.68 -11.55 -9.25
N ALA A 356 7.79 -11.06 -8.01
CA ALA A 356 7.54 -11.86 -6.82
C ALA A 356 6.06 -12.29 -6.73
N TRP A 357 5.14 -11.38 -7.03
CA TRP A 357 3.73 -11.70 -7.14
C TRP A 357 3.43 -12.72 -8.25
N ASP A 358 4.00 -12.57 -9.44
CA ASP A 358 3.86 -13.54 -10.53
C ASP A 358 4.30 -14.96 -10.09
N LYS A 359 5.43 -15.05 -9.39
CA LYS A 359 5.93 -16.33 -8.85
C LYS A 359 5.00 -16.91 -7.80
N ALA A 360 4.53 -16.10 -6.83
CA ALA A 360 3.61 -16.54 -5.78
C ALA A 360 2.28 -17.06 -6.36
N LEU A 361 1.70 -16.33 -7.32
CA LEU A 361 0.46 -16.72 -7.98
C LEU A 361 0.62 -18.02 -8.78
N ARG A 362 1.72 -18.17 -9.53
CA ARG A 362 2.02 -19.42 -10.25
C ARG A 362 2.28 -20.59 -9.30
N HIS A 363 2.98 -20.36 -8.20
CA HIS A 363 3.19 -21.36 -7.15
C HIS A 363 1.87 -21.87 -6.58
N ALA A 364 0.89 -20.98 -6.37
CA ALA A 364 -0.46 -21.32 -5.93
C ALA A 364 -1.35 -21.97 -7.02
N GLY A 365 -0.84 -22.13 -8.24
CA GLY A 365 -1.49 -22.81 -9.36
C GLY A 365 -2.36 -21.93 -10.25
N PHE A 366 -2.30 -20.60 -10.12
CA PHE A 366 -2.92 -19.70 -11.09
C PHE A 366 -2.23 -19.77 -12.44
N ARG A 367 -2.98 -19.68 -13.54
CA ARG A 367 -2.48 -19.93 -14.89
C ARG A 367 -2.06 -18.65 -15.60
N THR A 368 -3.01 -17.75 -15.83
CA THR A 368 -2.79 -16.51 -16.56
C THR A 368 -2.65 -15.37 -15.54
N VAL A 369 -1.47 -14.75 -15.48
CA VAL A 369 -1.24 -13.56 -14.63
C VAL A 369 -1.07 -12.36 -15.55
N ARG A 370 -1.93 -11.34 -15.38
CA ARG A 370 -1.91 -10.09 -16.14
C ARG A 370 -1.72 -8.92 -15.18
N ARG A 371 -1.08 -7.86 -15.64
CA ARG A 371 -0.79 -6.65 -14.84
C ARG A 371 -1.58 -5.46 -15.40
N PHE A 372 -2.10 -4.64 -14.51
CA PHE A 372 -2.90 -3.46 -14.81
C PHE A 372 -2.37 -2.24 -14.03
N PRO A 373 -1.98 -1.14 -14.68
CA PRO A 373 -1.61 -1.08 -16.09
C PRO A 373 -0.35 -1.89 -16.38
N ASP A 374 0.28 -1.73 -17.57
CA ASP A 374 1.64 -2.26 -17.77
C ASP A 374 2.58 -1.61 -16.73
N THR A 375 2.79 -2.33 -15.63
CA THR A 375 3.58 -1.84 -14.48
C THR A 375 5.02 -1.53 -14.88
N ARG A 376 5.56 -2.19 -15.91
CA ARG A 376 6.92 -1.93 -16.40
C ARG A 376 7.02 -0.56 -17.07
N ALA A 377 6.07 -0.24 -17.95
CA ALA A 377 6.02 1.05 -18.61
C ALA A 377 5.79 2.18 -17.60
N LEU A 378 4.87 1.97 -16.65
CA LEU A 378 4.58 2.94 -15.59
C LEU A 378 5.80 3.20 -14.69
N MET A 379 6.45 2.15 -14.18
CA MET A 379 7.63 2.29 -13.33
C MET A 379 8.84 2.88 -14.06
N ALA A 380 8.94 2.69 -15.38
CA ALA A 380 9.97 3.33 -16.18
C ALA A 380 9.74 4.85 -16.29
N ALA A 381 8.48 5.29 -16.43
CA ALA A 381 8.13 6.72 -16.49
C ALA A 381 8.11 7.37 -15.10
N TYR A 382 7.72 6.63 -14.07
CA TYR A 382 7.62 7.08 -12.67
C TYR A 382 8.36 6.11 -11.76
N PRO A 383 9.70 6.23 -11.62
CA PRO A 383 10.54 5.26 -10.88
C PRO A 383 10.19 5.13 -9.39
N THR A 384 9.49 6.11 -8.84
CA THR A 384 9.08 6.16 -7.44
C THR A 384 7.60 5.82 -7.23
N PHE A 385 6.83 5.58 -8.30
CA PHE A 385 5.43 5.20 -8.20
C PHE A 385 5.27 3.68 -8.07
N TYR A 386 4.59 3.24 -7.02
CA TYR A 386 4.64 1.87 -6.53
C TYR A 386 3.25 1.22 -6.43
N VAL A 387 2.42 1.36 -7.46
CA VAL A 387 1.04 0.83 -7.44
C VAL A 387 0.71 0.11 -8.74
N GLY A 388 -0.06 -0.96 -8.62
CA GLY A 388 -0.60 -1.68 -9.76
C GLY A 388 -1.60 -2.75 -9.33
N ALA A 389 -2.25 -3.37 -10.29
CA ALA A 389 -3.07 -4.54 -10.03
C ALA A 389 -2.59 -5.77 -10.82
N LEU A 390 -2.83 -6.94 -10.25
CA LEU A 390 -2.62 -8.22 -10.89
C LEU A 390 -3.98 -8.93 -11.02
N SER A 391 -4.25 -9.53 -12.17
CA SER A 391 -5.38 -10.42 -12.38
C SER A 391 -4.86 -11.82 -12.69
N ALA A 392 -5.28 -12.81 -11.92
CA ALA A 392 -4.84 -14.19 -12.07
C ALA A 392 -6.04 -15.12 -12.21
N GLU A 393 -6.02 -16.00 -13.23
CA GLU A 393 -7.09 -16.94 -13.54
C GLU A 393 -6.88 -18.28 -12.82
N ALA A 394 -7.94 -18.84 -12.23
CA ALA A 394 -7.93 -20.10 -11.48
C ALA A 394 -7.74 -21.36 -12.33
#